data_21c4b150a7abc34b02e36780fd2ecb32
#
_entry.id   21c4b150a7abc34b02e36780fd2ecb32
#
_cell.length_a   1.000
_cell.length_b   1.000
_cell.length_c   1.000
_cell.angle_alpha   90.00
_cell.angle_beta   90.00
_cell.angle_gamma   90.00
#
_symmetry.space_group_name_H-M   'P 1'
#
loop_
_entity.id
_entity.type
_entity.pdbx_description
1 polymer ?
#
loop_
_entity_poly.entity_id
_entity_poly.type
_entity_poly.pdbx_seq_one_letter_code
_entity_poly.pdbx_strand_id
1 'polypeptide(L)'
;MRVKQLMSNHVGTCDEGTDLAAAAKIMWDCDCGIVPIIDKERHLVGVITDRDICIAAATRSMSPTSIRVRDVMSRDVTTCNQDDDVRAALVSFKDRRVRRLPVVDHEGRVVGVISMNDLVARAECRLGAEVPGEEYLDTLKAISAHTTAVG
;
A
#
# COMPACT_ATOMS: atom_id res chain seq x y z
N MET A 1 -8.86 10.19 15.10
CA MET A 1 -9.23 8.92 14.43
C MET A 1 -7.97 8.09 14.22
N ARG A 2 -8.02 6.81 14.55
CA ARG A 2 -6.85 5.91 14.44
C ARG A 2 -6.86 5.13 13.12
N VAL A 3 -5.66 4.80 12.62
CA VAL A 3 -5.48 4.02 11.38
C VAL A 3 -6.28 2.72 11.40
N LYS A 4 -6.24 1.97 12.51
CA LYS A 4 -6.98 0.70 12.67
C LYS A 4 -8.49 0.80 12.50
N GLN A 5 -9.07 1.99 12.61
CA GLN A 5 -10.51 2.22 12.42
C GLN A 5 -10.89 2.33 10.94
N LEU A 6 -9.91 2.58 10.07
CA LEU A 6 -10.12 2.83 8.64
C LEU A 6 -9.45 1.78 7.74
N MET A 7 -8.38 1.13 8.21
CA MET A 7 -7.64 0.15 7.44
C MET A 7 -8.50 -1.07 7.09
N SER A 8 -8.14 -1.75 6.01
CA SER A 8 -8.61 -3.10 5.72
C SER A 8 -7.77 -4.10 6.49
N ASN A 9 -8.43 -4.94 7.31
CA ASN A 9 -7.78 -6.03 8.05
C ASN A 9 -7.67 -7.31 7.21
N HIS A 10 -8.40 -7.39 6.11
CA HIS A 10 -8.40 -8.54 5.20
C HIS A 10 -7.31 -8.34 4.15
N VAL A 11 -6.09 -8.70 4.50
CA VAL A 11 -4.90 -8.45 3.68
C VAL A 11 -4.30 -9.77 3.24
N GLY A 12 -4.28 -9.97 1.92
CA GLY A 12 -3.48 -11.03 1.33
C GLY A 12 -2.00 -10.68 1.44
N THR A 13 -1.21 -11.62 1.90
CA THR A 13 0.25 -11.51 2.02
C THR A 13 0.91 -12.69 1.31
N CYS A 14 2.17 -12.55 0.95
CA CYS A 14 2.97 -13.67 0.47
C CYS A 14 4.41 -13.56 0.96
N ASP A 15 5.23 -14.55 0.67
CA ASP A 15 6.66 -14.55 0.96
C ASP A 15 7.50 -14.20 -0.28
N GLU A 16 8.79 -14.00 -0.09
CA GLU A 16 9.74 -13.63 -1.13
C GLU A 16 9.89 -14.70 -2.24
N GLY A 17 9.59 -15.96 -1.94
CA GLY A 17 9.66 -17.09 -2.88
C GLY A 17 8.43 -17.25 -3.75
N THR A 18 7.35 -16.54 -3.47
CA THR A 18 6.11 -16.57 -4.25
C THR A 18 6.37 -16.05 -5.67
N ASP A 19 5.74 -16.65 -6.68
CA ASP A 19 5.82 -16.15 -8.06
C ASP A 19 4.83 -15.02 -8.34
N LEU A 20 5.06 -14.28 -9.43
CA LEU A 20 4.23 -13.12 -9.76
C LEU A 20 2.78 -13.48 -10.10
N ALA A 21 2.55 -14.66 -10.67
CA ALA A 21 1.18 -15.10 -10.99
C ALA A 21 0.37 -15.36 -9.71
N ALA A 22 0.99 -15.98 -8.70
CA ALA A 22 0.37 -16.18 -7.39
C ALA A 22 0.12 -14.85 -6.66
N ALA A 23 1.07 -13.91 -6.72
CA ALA A 23 0.89 -12.57 -6.15
C ALA A 23 -0.26 -11.82 -6.86
N ALA A 24 -0.35 -11.88 -8.18
CA ALA A 24 -1.47 -11.30 -8.95
C ALA A 24 -2.81 -11.94 -8.57
N LYS A 25 -2.85 -13.25 -8.33
CA LYS A 25 -4.05 -13.97 -7.88
C LYS A 25 -4.52 -13.46 -6.52
N ILE A 26 -3.59 -13.21 -5.59
CA ILE A 26 -3.92 -12.61 -4.28
C ILE A 26 -4.54 -11.21 -4.48
N MET A 27 -3.99 -10.39 -5.37
CA MET A 27 -4.55 -9.07 -5.67
C MET A 27 -5.97 -9.16 -6.22
N TRP A 28 -6.22 -10.12 -7.11
CA TRP A 28 -7.54 -10.36 -7.67
C TRP A 28 -8.54 -10.81 -6.59
N ASP A 29 -8.17 -11.79 -5.79
CA ASP A 29 -9.06 -12.38 -4.78
C ASP A 29 -9.39 -11.39 -3.64
N CYS A 30 -8.44 -10.51 -3.31
CA CYS A 30 -8.61 -9.50 -2.24
C CYS A 30 -9.07 -8.13 -2.75
N ASP A 31 -9.32 -7.98 -4.06
CA ASP A 31 -9.65 -6.69 -4.70
C ASP A 31 -8.67 -5.57 -4.28
N CYS A 32 -7.40 -5.85 -4.36
CA CYS A 32 -6.35 -4.91 -3.97
C CYS A 32 -5.23 -4.81 -5.01
N GLY A 33 -4.52 -3.70 -5.03
CA GLY A 33 -3.39 -3.48 -5.96
C GLY A 33 -2.04 -3.47 -5.25
N ILE A 34 -1.95 -4.06 -4.05
CA ILE A 34 -0.71 -4.20 -3.29
C ILE A 34 -0.75 -5.49 -2.47
N VAL A 35 0.37 -6.19 -2.42
CA VAL A 35 0.57 -7.34 -1.54
C VAL A 35 1.79 -7.08 -0.66
N PRO A 36 1.62 -6.99 0.66
CA PRO A 36 2.75 -6.99 1.58
C PRO A 36 3.47 -8.34 1.57
N ILE A 37 4.79 -8.27 1.52
CA ILE A 37 5.67 -9.44 1.56
C ILE A 37 6.14 -9.59 3.00
N ILE A 38 5.98 -10.76 3.56
CA ILE A 38 6.26 -11.03 4.98
C ILE A 38 7.24 -12.18 5.14
N ASP A 39 7.98 -12.17 6.25
CA ASP A 39 8.76 -13.30 6.73
C ASP A 39 7.89 -14.31 7.51
N LYS A 40 8.53 -15.32 8.08
CA LYS A 40 7.86 -16.38 8.86
C LYS A 40 7.20 -15.86 10.13
N GLU A 41 7.72 -14.79 10.70
CA GLU A 41 7.22 -14.12 11.90
C GLU A 41 6.16 -13.03 11.57
N ARG A 42 5.79 -12.89 10.28
CA ARG A 42 4.86 -11.90 9.74
C ARG A 42 5.40 -10.47 9.71
N HIS A 43 6.70 -10.24 9.89
CA HIS A 43 7.29 -8.93 9.70
C HIS A 43 7.29 -8.55 8.22
N LEU A 44 7.07 -7.27 7.96
CA LEU A 44 7.11 -6.74 6.61
C LEU A 44 8.55 -6.71 6.09
N VAL A 45 8.79 -7.35 4.96
CA VAL A 45 10.10 -7.34 4.28
C VAL A 45 10.07 -6.60 2.94
N GLY A 46 8.90 -6.30 2.43
CA GLY A 46 8.71 -5.55 1.18
C GLY A 46 7.26 -5.47 0.77
N VAL A 47 7.02 -4.86 -0.37
CA VAL A 47 5.71 -4.83 -1.04
C VAL A 47 5.86 -5.05 -2.53
N ILE A 48 4.83 -5.60 -3.16
CA ILE A 48 4.69 -5.65 -4.61
C ILE A 48 3.33 -5.08 -5.01
N THR A 49 3.30 -4.35 -6.11
CA THR A 49 2.08 -3.73 -6.65
C THR A 49 1.68 -4.35 -7.98
N ASP A 50 0.44 -4.13 -8.39
CA ASP A 50 -0.07 -4.48 -9.72
C ASP A 50 0.77 -3.85 -10.85
N ARG A 51 1.23 -2.62 -10.66
CA ARG A 51 2.13 -1.94 -11.60
C ARG A 51 3.48 -2.65 -11.72
N ASP A 52 4.07 -3.07 -10.61
CA ASP A 52 5.35 -3.80 -10.60
C ASP A 52 5.23 -5.11 -11.38
N ILE A 53 4.14 -5.85 -11.17
CA ILE A 53 3.84 -7.11 -11.88
C ILE A 53 3.66 -6.84 -13.37
N CYS A 54 2.88 -5.82 -13.74
CA CYS A 54 2.64 -5.46 -15.13
C CYS A 54 3.94 -5.13 -15.87
N ILE A 55 4.80 -4.30 -15.27
CA ILE A 55 6.08 -3.91 -15.86
C ILE A 55 7.00 -5.13 -15.99
N ALA A 56 7.12 -5.95 -14.93
CA ALA A 56 7.97 -7.13 -14.97
C ALA A 56 7.50 -8.14 -16.01
N ALA A 57 6.21 -8.40 -16.12
CA ALA A 57 5.63 -9.30 -17.12
C ALA A 57 5.85 -8.80 -18.55
N ALA A 58 5.76 -7.49 -18.78
CA ALA A 58 5.93 -6.88 -20.09
C ALA A 58 7.40 -6.76 -20.55
N THR A 59 8.36 -6.66 -19.62
CA THR A 59 9.74 -6.31 -19.95
C THR A 59 10.74 -7.45 -19.80
N ARG A 60 10.43 -8.50 -19.05
CA ARG A 60 11.38 -9.58 -18.75
C ARG A 60 11.37 -10.75 -19.73
N SER A 61 10.44 -10.78 -20.67
CA SER A 61 10.27 -11.89 -21.64
C SER A 61 10.19 -13.27 -20.96
N MET A 62 9.60 -13.32 -19.78
CA MET A 62 9.43 -14.52 -18.96
C MET A 62 7.98 -14.66 -18.52
N SER A 63 7.54 -15.89 -18.32
CA SER A 63 6.22 -16.12 -17.70
C SER A 63 6.20 -15.58 -16.27
N PRO A 64 5.12 -14.92 -15.83
CA PRO A 64 4.96 -14.50 -14.43
C PRO A 64 5.15 -15.63 -13.42
N THR A 65 4.85 -16.88 -13.78
CA THR A 65 5.09 -18.07 -12.95
C THR A 65 6.57 -18.38 -12.73
N SER A 66 7.45 -17.82 -13.57
CA SER A 66 8.90 -18.02 -13.51
C SER A 66 9.65 -16.87 -12.84
N ILE A 67 8.96 -15.78 -12.49
CA ILE A 67 9.55 -14.61 -11.84
C ILE A 67 9.15 -14.62 -10.37
N ARG A 68 10.15 -14.53 -9.47
CA ARG A 68 9.88 -14.48 -8.03
C ARG A 68 9.61 -13.05 -7.55
N VAL A 69 8.74 -12.93 -6.58
CA VAL A 69 8.39 -11.64 -5.95
C VAL A 69 9.65 -10.90 -5.47
N ARG A 70 10.61 -11.60 -4.86
CA ARG A 70 11.89 -11.01 -4.38
C ARG A 70 12.71 -10.28 -5.45
N ASP A 71 12.53 -10.66 -6.73
CA ASP A 71 13.27 -10.07 -7.85
C ASP A 71 12.61 -8.79 -8.39
N VAL A 72 11.43 -8.45 -7.90
CA VAL A 72 10.59 -7.34 -8.39
C VAL A 72 10.13 -6.41 -7.26
N MET A 73 9.92 -6.92 -6.06
CA MET A 73 9.37 -6.17 -4.92
C MET A 73 10.21 -4.96 -4.53
N SER A 74 9.57 -3.96 -3.94
CA SER A 74 10.22 -2.85 -3.27
C SER A 74 10.50 -3.19 -1.81
N ARG A 75 11.73 -2.95 -1.35
CA ARG A 75 12.14 -3.15 0.05
C ARG A 75 12.12 -1.87 0.88
N ASP A 76 12.28 -0.71 0.23
CA ASP A 76 12.11 0.60 0.88
C ASP A 76 10.61 0.92 0.98
N VAL A 77 9.99 0.46 2.07
CA VAL A 77 8.55 0.55 2.28
C VAL A 77 8.26 1.46 3.45
N THR A 78 7.46 2.48 3.21
CA THR A 78 6.87 3.29 4.28
C THR A 78 5.64 2.57 4.81
N THR A 79 5.57 2.46 6.12
CA THR A 79 4.44 1.88 6.85
C THR A 79 3.81 2.92 7.77
N CYS A 80 2.64 2.62 8.31
CA CYS A 80 2.10 3.30 9.49
C CYS A 80 1.75 2.27 10.56
N ASN A 81 1.72 2.71 11.82
CA ASN A 81 1.29 1.86 12.92
C ASN A 81 -0.24 1.88 13.02
N GLN A 82 -0.85 0.77 13.40
CA GLN A 82 -2.30 0.67 13.55
C GLN A 82 -2.89 1.68 14.55
N ASP A 83 -2.08 2.10 15.52
CA ASP A 83 -2.46 3.05 16.57
C ASP A 83 -2.10 4.51 16.26
N ASP A 84 -1.49 4.77 15.10
CA ASP A 84 -1.22 6.13 14.64
C ASP A 84 -2.51 6.91 14.39
N ASP A 85 -2.42 8.23 14.52
CA ASP A 85 -3.47 9.12 14.03
C ASP A 85 -3.52 9.13 12.50
N VAL A 86 -4.72 9.19 11.94
CA VAL A 86 -4.93 9.22 10.49
C VAL A 86 -4.17 10.35 9.80
N ARG A 87 -3.95 11.48 10.48
CA ARG A 87 -3.14 12.58 9.93
C ARG A 87 -1.69 12.18 9.70
N ALA A 88 -1.11 11.33 10.54
CA ALA A 88 0.24 10.81 10.30
C ALA A 88 0.29 9.95 9.03
N ALA A 89 -0.74 9.14 8.78
CA ALA A 89 -0.86 8.40 7.53
C ALA A 89 -1.01 9.34 6.32
N LEU A 90 -1.81 10.41 6.42
CA LEU A 90 -1.95 11.42 5.35
C LEU A 90 -0.61 12.08 5.00
N VAL A 91 0.20 12.43 6.00
CA VAL A 91 1.56 12.96 5.79
C VAL A 91 2.41 11.94 5.04
N SER A 92 2.39 10.68 5.46
CA SER A 92 3.16 9.60 4.79
C SER A 92 2.73 9.40 3.34
N PHE A 93 1.42 9.40 3.05
CA PHE A 93 0.91 9.34 1.68
C PHE A 93 1.43 10.49 0.81
N LYS A 94 1.38 11.72 1.34
CA LYS A 94 1.80 12.94 0.66
C LYS A 94 3.31 12.95 0.38
N ASP A 95 4.11 12.69 1.40
CA ASP A 95 5.57 12.79 1.32
C ASP A 95 6.17 11.70 0.41
N ARG A 96 5.62 10.50 0.47
CA ARG A 96 6.06 9.36 -0.34
C ARG A 96 5.34 9.23 -1.68
N ARG A 97 4.30 10.04 -1.91
CA ARG A 97 3.47 10.01 -3.13
C ARG A 97 2.93 8.62 -3.44
N VAL A 98 2.52 7.90 -2.41
CA VAL A 98 1.93 6.57 -2.51
C VAL A 98 0.42 6.63 -2.26
N ARG A 99 -0.32 5.64 -2.73
CA ARG A 99 -1.77 5.56 -2.54
C ARG A 99 -2.19 4.51 -1.52
N ARG A 100 -1.25 3.70 -1.06
CA ARG A 100 -1.47 2.59 -0.11
C ARG A 100 -0.28 2.47 0.80
N LEU A 101 -0.54 2.17 2.07
CA LEU A 101 0.49 1.91 3.08
C LEU A 101 0.17 0.60 3.79
N PRO A 102 1.13 -0.30 3.92
CA PRO A 102 1.01 -1.40 4.86
C PRO A 102 0.89 -0.85 6.28
N VAL A 103 0.01 -1.48 7.06
CA VAL A 103 -0.18 -1.16 8.47
C VAL A 103 0.45 -2.26 9.30
N VAL A 104 1.27 -1.86 10.27
CA VAL A 104 1.96 -2.78 11.16
C VAL A 104 1.57 -2.57 12.61
N ASP A 105 1.79 -3.58 13.44
CA ASP A 105 1.71 -3.46 14.89
C ASP A 105 3.02 -2.93 15.47
N HIS A 106 3.10 -2.86 16.81
CA HIS A 106 4.30 -2.39 17.52
C HIS A 106 5.51 -3.32 17.38
N GLU A 107 5.29 -4.56 16.92
CA GLU A 107 6.34 -5.54 16.67
C GLU A 107 6.76 -5.56 15.18
N GLY A 108 6.16 -4.70 14.35
CA GLY A 108 6.45 -4.64 12.91
C GLY A 108 5.76 -5.71 12.07
N ARG A 109 4.79 -6.43 12.63
CA ARG A 109 4.01 -7.44 11.91
C ARG A 109 2.88 -6.78 11.13
N VAL A 110 2.66 -7.24 9.91
CA VAL A 110 1.57 -6.74 9.06
C VAL A 110 0.21 -7.12 9.65
N VAL A 111 -0.62 -6.10 9.91
CA VAL A 111 -1.98 -6.24 10.45
C VAL A 111 -3.06 -5.69 9.52
N GLY A 112 -2.68 -4.94 8.50
CA GLY A 112 -3.62 -4.35 7.56
C GLY A 112 -2.96 -3.61 6.41
N VAL A 113 -3.79 -3.02 5.57
CA VAL A 113 -3.40 -2.01 4.57
C VAL A 113 -4.39 -0.85 4.67
N ILE A 114 -3.90 0.36 4.59
CA ILE A 114 -4.73 1.55 4.45
C ILE A 114 -4.50 2.19 3.08
N SER A 115 -5.57 2.60 2.42
CA SER A 115 -5.50 3.26 1.11
C SER A 115 -6.14 4.65 1.16
N MET A 116 -5.81 5.48 0.17
CA MET A 116 -6.50 6.76 -0.02
C MET A 116 -8.00 6.56 -0.26
N ASN A 117 -8.40 5.47 -0.89
CA ASN A 117 -9.81 5.16 -1.10
C ASN A 117 -10.55 4.92 0.23
N ASP A 118 -9.92 4.22 1.18
CA ASP A 118 -10.48 4.00 2.51
C ASP A 118 -10.68 5.33 3.26
N LEU A 119 -9.73 6.22 3.11
CA LEU A 119 -9.77 7.56 3.73
C LEU A 119 -10.86 8.42 3.10
N VAL A 120 -10.93 8.47 1.77
CA VAL A 120 -11.94 9.28 1.05
C VAL A 120 -13.35 8.73 1.28
N ALA A 121 -13.54 7.42 1.29
CA ALA A 121 -14.84 6.79 1.55
C ALA A 121 -15.39 7.11 2.95
N ARG A 122 -14.51 7.42 3.91
CA ARG A 122 -14.85 7.76 5.30
C ARG A 122 -14.74 9.26 5.60
N ALA A 123 -14.28 10.07 4.61
CA ALA A 123 -14.18 11.52 4.77
C ALA A 123 -15.55 12.14 5.02
N GLU A 124 -15.70 12.79 6.14
CA GLU A 124 -16.93 13.56 6.45
C GLU A 124 -16.74 15.01 6.03
N CYS A 125 -17.56 15.44 5.05
CA CYS A 125 -17.58 16.83 4.59
C CYS A 125 -18.52 17.70 5.46
N ARG A 126 -18.38 17.64 6.78
CA ARG A 126 -19.17 18.45 7.73
C ARG A 126 -18.27 19.36 8.57
N LEU A 127 -18.81 20.49 8.98
CA LEU A 127 -18.16 21.34 9.98
C LEU A 127 -17.93 20.56 11.27
N GLY A 128 -16.68 20.57 11.74
CA GLY A 128 -16.27 19.84 12.95
C GLY A 128 -15.87 18.37 12.72
N ALA A 129 -15.70 17.95 11.48
CA ALA A 129 -15.09 16.64 11.19
C ALA A 129 -13.71 16.53 11.85
N GLU A 130 -13.37 15.34 12.37
CA GLU A 130 -12.09 15.08 13.03
C GLU A 130 -10.90 15.32 12.09
N VAL A 131 -11.07 14.97 10.79
CA VAL A 131 -10.15 15.32 9.71
C VAL A 131 -10.96 16.03 8.63
N PRO A 132 -10.69 17.31 8.34
CA PRO A 132 -11.39 18.06 7.30
C PRO A 132 -11.20 17.45 5.91
N GLY A 133 -12.23 17.48 5.08
CA GLY A 133 -12.17 16.96 3.71
C GLY A 133 -11.08 17.61 2.84
N GLU A 134 -10.68 18.84 3.15
CA GLU A 134 -9.58 19.54 2.49
C GLU A 134 -8.24 18.84 2.68
N GLU A 135 -7.96 18.25 3.85
CA GLU A 135 -6.71 17.52 4.10
C GLU A 135 -6.60 16.29 3.20
N TYR A 136 -7.71 15.60 2.94
CA TYR A 136 -7.75 14.48 1.99
C TYR A 136 -7.52 14.95 0.54
N LEU A 137 -8.15 16.06 0.16
CA LEU A 137 -8.00 16.62 -1.18
C LEU A 137 -6.57 17.07 -1.45
N ASP A 138 -5.93 17.75 -0.50
CA ASP A 138 -4.54 18.19 -0.62
C ASP A 138 -3.58 17.01 -0.72
N THR A 139 -3.85 15.94 0.02
CA THR A 139 -3.07 14.70 -0.09
C THR A 139 -3.22 14.07 -1.47
N LEU A 140 -4.45 13.98 -1.99
CA LEU A 140 -4.72 13.47 -3.35
C LEU A 140 -4.02 14.30 -4.43
N LYS A 141 -4.07 15.63 -4.34
CA LYS A 141 -3.34 16.51 -5.26
C LYS A 141 -1.84 16.25 -5.25
N ALA A 142 -1.24 16.12 -4.06
CA ALA A 142 0.18 15.86 -3.92
C ALA A 142 0.60 14.50 -4.51
N ILE A 143 -0.20 13.45 -4.30
CA ILE A 143 0.03 12.11 -4.86
C ILE A 143 -0.12 12.11 -6.38
N SER A 144 -1.10 12.88 -6.90
CA SER A 144 -1.44 12.92 -8.32
C SER A 144 -0.57 13.89 -9.12
N ALA A 145 0.24 14.72 -8.45
CA ALA A 145 1.17 15.62 -9.13
C ALA A 145 2.20 14.81 -9.93
N HIS A 146 2.15 14.94 -11.26
CA HIS A 146 3.15 14.34 -12.11
C HIS A 146 4.51 15.00 -11.85
N THR A 147 5.51 14.19 -11.57
CA THR A 147 6.88 14.65 -11.71
C THR A 147 7.11 14.82 -13.20
N THR A 148 7.08 16.06 -13.70
CA THR A 148 7.61 16.34 -15.03
C THR A 148 9.06 15.88 -15.01
N ALA A 149 9.34 14.76 -15.66
CA ALA A 149 10.69 14.42 -16.01
C ALA A 149 11.17 15.56 -16.91
N VAL A 150 12.01 16.42 -16.35
CA VAL A 150 12.76 17.37 -17.14
C VAL A 150 13.65 16.51 -18.02
N GLY A 151 13.34 16.51 -19.30
CA GLY A 151 14.14 15.84 -20.32
C GLY A 151 15.56 16.38 -20.38
#